data_e26d3a2a303a0a356daa84531b85645a
#
_entry.id   e26d3a2a303a0a356daa84531b85645a
#
_cell.length_a   1.000
_cell.length_b   1.000
_cell.length_c   1.000
_cell.angle_alpha   90.00
_cell.angle_beta   90.00
_cell.angle_gamma   90.00
#
_symmetry.space_group_name_H-M   'P 1'
#
loop_
_entity.id
_entity.type
_entity.pdbx_description
1 polymer ?
#
loop_
_entity_poly.entity_id
_entity_poly.type
_entity_poly.pdbx_seq_one_letter_code
_entity_poly.pdbx_strand_id
1 'polypeptide(L)'
;MPVPLCIGFGEAAKISMSRLRQEKERTKKLRDYFYKNLKKNINNIFINGHISKRLPANLNISIPGINSDNLIKNLKNTVISSGSACTSNNIEASYVLSGMGLSKEVVNSSIRIGIGRYTTKKDINNAIKDITDTIKRIR
;
A
#
# COMPACT_ATOMS: atom_id res chain seq x y z
N MET A 1 28.58 20.69 10.65
CA MET A 1 27.58 19.63 10.95
C MET A 1 26.24 20.32 11.25
N PRO A 2 25.12 19.94 10.61
CA PRO A 2 23.83 20.59 10.82
C PRO A 2 23.19 20.13 12.14
N VAL A 3 23.57 20.74 13.25
CA VAL A 3 23.15 20.37 14.60
C VAL A 3 21.62 20.24 14.77
N PRO A 4 20.78 21.16 14.25
CA PRO A 4 19.33 21.01 14.39
C PRO A 4 18.78 19.74 13.73
N LEU A 5 19.33 19.34 12.58
CA LEU A 5 18.93 18.11 11.87
C LEU A 5 19.35 16.86 12.65
N CYS A 6 20.54 16.87 13.25
CA CYS A 6 21.00 15.77 14.11
C CYS A 6 20.12 15.59 15.34
N ILE A 7 19.75 16.69 16.01
CA ILE A 7 18.83 16.67 17.16
C ILE A 7 17.46 16.16 16.74
N GLY A 8 16.90 16.66 15.64
CA GLY A 8 15.61 16.22 15.11
C GLY A 8 15.60 14.73 14.73
N PHE A 9 16.67 14.24 14.12
CA PHE A 9 16.83 12.82 13.81
C PHE A 9 16.88 11.95 15.07
N GLY A 10 17.64 12.37 16.09
CA GLY A 10 17.72 11.69 17.38
C GLY A 10 16.35 11.59 18.07
N GLU A 11 15.58 12.68 18.09
CA GLU A 11 14.24 12.68 18.69
C GLU A 11 13.27 11.82 17.88
N ALA A 12 13.33 11.85 16.54
CA ALA A 12 12.53 10.99 15.69
C ALA A 12 12.82 9.50 15.93
N ALA A 13 14.10 9.14 16.10
CA ALA A 13 14.50 7.77 16.44
C ALA A 13 13.95 7.34 17.81
N LYS A 14 14.07 8.19 18.82
CA LYS A 14 13.52 7.95 20.17
C LYS A 14 12.00 7.73 20.16
N ILE A 15 11.25 8.59 19.47
CA ILE A 15 9.80 8.46 19.30
C ILE A 15 9.46 7.14 18.59
N SER A 16 10.19 6.80 17.53
CA SER A 16 9.98 5.58 16.76
C SER A 16 10.19 4.33 17.62
N MET A 17 11.25 4.30 18.40
CA MET A 17 11.54 3.17 19.31
C MET A 17 10.46 3.03 20.41
N SER A 18 10.06 4.12 21.03
CA SER A 18 9.07 4.09 22.13
C SER A 18 7.68 3.63 21.66
N ARG A 19 7.32 3.88 20.39
CA ARG A 19 6.00 3.57 19.84
C ARG A 19 5.97 2.32 18.95
N LEU A 20 7.12 1.74 18.64
CA LEU A 20 7.28 0.67 17.65
C LEU A 20 6.28 -0.49 17.84
N ARG A 21 6.17 -1.01 19.08
CA ARG A 21 5.29 -2.14 19.38
C ARG A 21 3.81 -1.80 19.16
N GLN A 22 3.38 -0.67 19.72
CA GLN A 22 1.99 -0.23 19.61
C GLN A 22 1.60 0.06 18.16
N GLU A 23 2.46 0.76 17.41
CA GLU A 23 2.22 1.06 16.00
C GLU A 23 2.21 -0.18 15.11
N LYS A 24 3.11 -1.14 15.39
CA LYS A 24 3.14 -2.44 14.69
C LYS A 24 1.80 -3.16 14.82
N GLU A 25 1.26 -3.27 16.01
CA GLU A 25 -0.01 -3.97 16.25
C GLU A 25 -1.20 -3.21 15.63
N ARG A 26 -1.22 -1.89 15.80
CA ARG A 26 -2.29 -1.03 15.27
C ARG A 26 -2.33 -1.04 13.74
N THR A 27 -1.19 -0.80 13.09
CA THR A 27 -1.13 -0.75 11.62
C THR A 27 -1.40 -2.11 11.00
N LYS A 28 -0.96 -3.20 11.64
CA LYS A 28 -1.32 -4.57 11.23
C LYS A 28 -2.84 -4.77 11.26
N LYS A 29 -3.51 -4.40 12.36
CA LYS A 29 -4.98 -4.50 12.47
C LYS A 29 -5.69 -3.70 11.39
N LEU A 30 -5.25 -2.48 11.10
CA LEU A 30 -5.82 -1.64 10.04
C LEU A 30 -5.59 -2.23 8.65
N ARG A 31 -4.39 -2.76 8.38
CA ARG A 31 -4.07 -3.45 7.13
C ARG A 31 -4.95 -4.67 6.90
N ASP A 32 -5.07 -5.51 7.90
CA ASP A 32 -5.86 -6.74 7.81
C ASP A 32 -7.35 -6.42 7.65
N TYR A 33 -7.84 -5.39 8.34
CA TYR A 33 -9.19 -4.86 8.17
C TYR A 33 -9.43 -4.33 6.75
N PHE A 34 -8.48 -3.53 6.23
CA PHE A 34 -8.53 -3.01 4.85
C PHE A 34 -8.66 -4.16 3.84
N TYR A 35 -7.72 -5.11 3.88
CA TYR A 35 -7.72 -6.24 2.95
C TYR A 35 -9.00 -7.07 3.02
N LYS A 36 -9.43 -7.42 4.23
CA LYS A 36 -10.65 -8.21 4.45
C LYS A 36 -11.89 -7.54 3.84
N ASN A 37 -12.03 -6.22 4.02
CA ASN A 37 -13.19 -5.51 3.51
C ASN A 37 -13.08 -5.21 2.01
N LEU A 38 -11.88 -4.93 1.51
CA LEU A 38 -11.69 -4.76 0.06
C LEU A 38 -12.02 -6.07 -0.68
N LYS A 39 -11.58 -7.23 -0.15
CA LYS A 39 -11.88 -8.55 -0.71
C LYS A 39 -13.36 -8.90 -0.76
N LYS A 40 -14.20 -8.31 0.10
CA LYS A 40 -15.66 -8.49 0.04
C LYS A 40 -16.30 -7.76 -1.14
N ASN A 41 -15.68 -6.67 -1.59
CA ASN A 41 -16.23 -5.80 -2.63
C ASN A 41 -15.62 -6.06 -4.01
N ILE A 42 -14.47 -6.71 -4.07
CA ILE A 42 -13.72 -6.94 -5.31
C ILE A 42 -13.38 -8.43 -5.38
N ASN A 43 -13.88 -9.09 -6.41
CA ASN A 43 -13.54 -10.48 -6.69
C ASN A 43 -12.11 -10.59 -7.23
N ASN A 44 -11.48 -11.76 -7.01
CA ASN A 44 -10.16 -12.10 -7.54
C ASN A 44 -9.04 -11.13 -7.11
N ILE A 45 -9.06 -10.69 -5.84
CA ILE A 45 -7.98 -9.93 -5.24
C ILE A 45 -7.08 -10.85 -4.40
N PHE A 46 -5.78 -10.75 -4.54
CA PHE A 46 -4.84 -11.53 -3.74
C PHE A 46 -3.63 -10.72 -3.29
N ILE A 47 -2.99 -11.18 -2.22
CA ILE A 47 -1.81 -10.54 -1.63
C ILE A 47 -0.56 -11.06 -2.35
N ASN A 48 0.31 -10.14 -2.75
CA ASN A 48 1.64 -10.49 -3.24
C ASN A 48 2.59 -10.69 -2.06
N GLY A 49 3.33 -11.80 -2.10
CA GLY A 49 4.25 -12.20 -1.04
C GLY A 49 3.59 -12.85 0.18
N HIS A 50 4.38 -13.05 1.22
CA HIS A 50 3.94 -13.81 2.40
C HIS A 50 2.94 -13.01 3.24
N ILE A 51 1.85 -13.63 3.67
CA ILE A 51 0.74 -12.98 4.38
C ILE A 51 1.15 -12.43 5.77
N SER A 52 2.03 -13.12 6.48
CA SER A 52 2.45 -12.75 7.84
C SER A 52 3.89 -12.23 7.92
N LYS A 53 4.81 -12.72 7.07
CA LYS A 53 6.20 -12.29 7.04
C LYS A 53 6.37 -11.03 6.19
N ARG A 54 5.81 -9.91 6.66
CA ARG A 54 5.85 -8.59 6.00
C ARG A 54 5.82 -7.45 6.99
N LEU A 55 6.18 -6.26 6.53
CA LEU A 55 6.01 -5.05 7.34
C LEU A 55 4.53 -4.83 7.69
N PRO A 56 4.21 -4.52 8.95
CA PRO A 56 2.84 -4.44 9.43
C PRO A 56 1.99 -3.41 8.67
N ALA A 57 2.60 -2.29 8.31
CA ALA A 57 1.96 -1.16 7.65
C ALA A 57 1.93 -1.23 6.12
N ASN A 58 2.48 -2.30 5.53
CA ASN A 58 2.59 -2.47 4.08
C ASN A 58 1.66 -3.57 3.58
N LEU A 59 0.93 -3.27 2.50
CA LEU A 59 0.12 -4.23 1.77
C LEU A 59 0.40 -4.07 0.27
N ASN A 60 0.79 -5.15 -0.39
CA ASN A 60 0.86 -5.22 -1.84
C ASN A 60 -0.15 -6.26 -2.32
N ILE A 61 -1.03 -5.85 -3.21
CA ILE A 61 -2.13 -6.67 -3.73
C ILE A 61 -2.23 -6.55 -5.23
N SER A 62 -2.66 -7.62 -5.87
CA SER A 62 -3.00 -7.64 -7.30
C SER A 62 -4.50 -7.75 -7.50
N ILE A 63 -5.02 -7.04 -8.49
CA ILE A 63 -6.43 -7.04 -8.90
C ILE A 63 -6.48 -7.39 -10.38
N PRO A 64 -6.55 -8.68 -10.74
CA PRO A 64 -6.53 -9.10 -12.13
C PRO A 64 -7.60 -8.42 -12.98
N GLY A 65 -7.23 -8.07 -14.20
CA GLY A 65 -8.10 -7.35 -15.13
C GLY A 65 -8.16 -5.83 -14.89
N ILE A 66 -7.40 -5.30 -13.91
CA ILE A 66 -7.29 -3.86 -13.65
C ILE A 66 -5.84 -3.43 -13.89
N ASN A 67 -5.63 -2.43 -14.74
CA ASN A 67 -4.33 -1.79 -14.87
C ASN A 67 -4.12 -0.84 -13.67
N SER A 68 -3.01 -1.04 -12.94
CA SER A 68 -2.73 -0.27 -11.71
C SER A 68 -2.56 1.22 -11.97
N ASP A 69 -1.96 1.62 -13.08
CA ASP A 69 -1.75 3.04 -13.41
C ASP A 69 -3.07 3.73 -13.76
N ASN A 70 -3.95 3.01 -14.49
CA ASN A 70 -5.29 3.51 -14.77
C ASN A 70 -6.11 3.66 -13.48
N LEU A 71 -6.04 2.68 -12.58
CA LEU A 71 -6.68 2.78 -11.27
C LEU A 71 -6.19 4.00 -10.50
N ILE A 72 -4.86 4.17 -10.36
CA ILE A 72 -4.24 5.26 -9.60
C ILE A 72 -4.64 6.63 -10.16
N LYS A 73 -4.62 6.80 -11.49
CA LYS A 73 -5.02 8.05 -12.16
C LYS A 73 -6.48 8.43 -11.93
N ASN A 74 -7.33 7.46 -11.68
CA ASN A 74 -8.77 7.66 -11.51
C ASN A 74 -9.23 7.72 -10.04
N LEU A 75 -8.35 7.47 -9.06
CA LEU A 75 -8.67 7.67 -7.65
C LEU A 75 -8.85 9.15 -7.34
N LYS A 76 -9.84 9.47 -6.49
CA LYS A 76 -10.18 10.87 -6.16
C LYS A 76 -9.62 11.32 -4.82
N ASN A 77 -9.68 10.45 -3.82
CA ASN A 77 -9.40 10.80 -2.42
C ASN A 77 -8.35 9.89 -1.78
N THR A 78 -7.80 8.94 -2.53
CA THR A 78 -6.85 7.95 -2.01
C THR A 78 -5.56 8.00 -2.80
N VAL A 79 -4.45 8.13 -2.12
CA VAL A 79 -3.11 8.05 -2.72
C VAL A 79 -2.51 6.69 -2.43
N ILE A 80 -2.22 5.96 -3.48
CA ILE A 80 -1.54 4.66 -3.45
C ILE A 80 -0.45 4.66 -4.52
N SER A 81 0.41 3.66 -4.53
CA SER A 81 1.44 3.54 -5.57
C SER A 81 1.36 2.23 -6.33
N SER A 82 1.72 2.25 -7.60
CA SER A 82 2.13 1.06 -8.33
C SER A 82 3.51 0.61 -7.82
N GLY A 83 3.88 -0.65 -8.05
CA GLY A 83 5.16 -1.17 -7.56
C GLY A 83 6.42 -0.47 -8.06
N SER A 84 6.32 0.36 -9.12
CA SER A 84 7.43 1.02 -9.83
C SER A 84 7.57 2.53 -9.54
N ALA A 85 7.14 3.02 -8.39
CA ALA A 85 7.08 4.45 -8.06
C ALA A 85 8.42 5.23 -8.09
N CYS A 86 9.56 4.59 -8.33
CA CYS A 86 10.89 5.23 -8.28
C CYS A 86 11.53 5.52 -9.65
N THR A 87 10.93 5.14 -10.75
CA THR A 87 11.47 5.41 -12.10
C THR A 87 10.52 6.36 -12.84
N SER A 88 10.81 7.64 -12.71
CA SER A 88 9.99 8.74 -13.22
C SER A 88 9.87 8.84 -14.74
N ASN A 89 10.53 8.01 -15.53
CA ASN A 89 10.53 8.10 -17.00
C ASN A 89 10.28 6.78 -17.76
N ASN A 90 10.23 5.63 -17.11
CA ASN A 90 9.89 4.37 -17.76
C ASN A 90 8.82 3.63 -16.97
N ILE A 91 7.75 3.22 -17.64
CA ILE A 91 6.71 2.32 -17.12
C ILE A 91 7.31 0.91 -17.05
N GLU A 92 8.33 0.72 -16.23
CA GLU A 92 8.89 -0.60 -16.01
C GLU A 92 8.13 -1.32 -14.90
N ALA A 93 7.75 -2.57 -15.22
CA ALA A 93 7.14 -3.46 -14.25
C ALA A 93 8.04 -3.57 -12.98
N SER A 94 7.44 -3.63 -11.80
CA SER A 94 8.20 -3.74 -10.56
C SER A 94 9.18 -4.91 -10.58
N TYR A 95 10.47 -4.61 -10.64
CA TYR A 95 11.53 -5.64 -10.63
C TYR A 95 11.45 -6.53 -9.38
N VAL A 96 10.93 -6.02 -8.26
CA VAL A 96 10.72 -6.80 -7.03
C VAL A 96 9.65 -7.87 -7.25
N LEU A 97 8.50 -7.50 -7.80
CA LEU A 97 7.42 -8.45 -8.07
C LEU A 97 7.80 -9.45 -9.16
N SER A 98 8.50 -8.99 -10.19
CA SER A 98 9.05 -9.85 -11.25
C SER A 98 10.09 -10.83 -10.68
N GLY A 99 10.99 -10.36 -9.80
CA GLY A 99 11.96 -11.20 -9.09
C GLY A 99 11.33 -12.23 -8.14
N MET A 100 10.08 -11.99 -7.70
CA MET A 100 9.28 -12.97 -6.96
C MET A 100 8.61 -14.01 -7.86
N GLY A 101 8.82 -13.97 -9.16
CA GLY A 101 8.24 -14.91 -10.14
C GLY A 101 6.80 -14.59 -10.54
N LEU A 102 6.30 -13.38 -10.27
CA LEU A 102 4.96 -13.00 -10.70
C LEU A 102 4.94 -12.65 -12.20
N SER A 103 3.90 -13.07 -12.90
CA SER A 103 3.71 -12.76 -14.32
C SER A 103 3.56 -11.24 -14.55
N LYS A 104 3.91 -10.78 -15.73
CA LYS A 104 3.79 -9.36 -16.12
C LYS A 104 2.37 -8.82 -15.93
N GLU A 105 1.35 -9.64 -16.19
CA GLU A 105 -0.05 -9.28 -16.00
C GLU A 105 -0.36 -9.02 -14.51
N VAL A 106 0.09 -9.89 -13.62
CA VAL A 106 -0.06 -9.75 -12.17
C VAL A 106 0.69 -8.52 -11.66
N VAL A 107 1.90 -8.28 -12.15
CA VAL A 107 2.71 -7.11 -11.78
C VAL A 107 2.00 -5.81 -12.20
N ASN A 108 1.47 -5.74 -13.43
CA ASN A 108 0.78 -4.56 -13.96
C ASN A 108 -0.58 -4.30 -13.28
N SER A 109 -1.15 -5.30 -12.61
CA SER A 109 -2.38 -5.17 -11.81
C SER A 109 -2.13 -4.96 -10.33
N SER A 110 -0.87 -4.74 -9.94
CA SER A 110 -0.45 -4.65 -8.53
C SER A 110 -0.44 -3.23 -8.03
N ILE A 111 -0.97 -3.03 -6.83
CA ILE A 111 -0.93 -1.77 -6.09
C ILE A 111 -0.30 -1.98 -4.72
N ARG A 112 0.40 -0.95 -4.25
CA ARG A 112 1.00 -0.92 -2.92
C ARG A 112 0.30 0.12 -2.05
N ILE A 113 -0.17 -0.32 -0.89
CA ILE A 113 -0.86 0.50 0.11
C ILE A 113 0.05 0.60 1.33
N GLY A 114 0.33 1.83 1.75
CA GLY A 114 1.03 2.14 2.99
C GLY A 114 0.05 2.70 4.02
N ILE A 115 0.14 2.22 5.28
CA ILE A 115 -0.67 2.70 6.39
C ILE A 115 0.24 3.43 7.37
N GLY A 116 -0.01 4.72 7.54
CA GLY A 116 0.81 5.59 8.37
C GLY A 116 0.39 5.60 9.85
N ARG A 117 1.22 6.30 10.65
CA ARG A 117 0.99 6.53 12.09
C ARG A 117 -0.36 7.17 12.38
N TYR A 118 -0.81 8.09 11.56
CA TYR A 118 -2.03 8.86 11.78
C TYR A 118 -3.24 8.33 11.00
N THR A 119 -3.07 7.28 10.21
CA THR A 119 -4.18 6.65 9.49
C THR A 119 -5.22 6.11 10.47
N THR A 120 -6.46 6.54 10.28
CA THR A 120 -7.61 6.13 11.10
C THR A 120 -8.42 5.04 10.40
N LYS A 121 -9.35 4.43 11.15
CA LYS A 121 -10.31 3.48 10.58
C LYS A 121 -11.26 4.16 9.59
N LYS A 122 -11.55 5.46 9.78
CA LYS A 122 -12.36 6.27 8.86
C LYS A 122 -11.65 6.42 7.51
N ASP A 123 -10.34 6.71 7.53
CA ASP A 123 -9.54 6.83 6.30
C ASP A 123 -9.49 5.50 5.55
N ILE A 124 -9.35 4.39 6.27
CA ILE A 124 -9.39 3.04 5.69
C ILE A 124 -10.75 2.79 4.99
N ASN A 125 -11.86 3.13 5.62
CA ASN A 125 -13.19 2.95 5.02
C ASN A 125 -13.38 3.83 3.78
N ASN A 126 -12.91 5.07 3.83
CA ASN A 126 -12.95 6.00 2.70
C ASN A 126 -12.12 5.46 1.53
N ALA A 127 -10.92 4.94 1.80
CA ALA A 127 -10.05 4.35 0.78
C ALA A 127 -10.67 3.08 0.16
N ILE A 128 -11.28 2.21 0.97
CA ILE A 128 -12.00 1.03 0.46
C ILE A 128 -13.11 1.45 -0.50
N LYS A 129 -13.91 2.44 -0.12
CA LYS A 129 -14.99 2.97 -0.95
C LYS A 129 -14.46 3.57 -2.25
N ASP A 130 -13.47 4.46 -2.18
CA ASP A 130 -12.89 5.15 -3.34
C ASP A 130 -12.30 4.13 -4.34
N ILE A 131 -11.52 3.15 -3.87
CA ILE A 131 -10.96 2.09 -4.71
C ILE A 131 -12.07 1.24 -5.34
N THR A 132 -13.06 0.83 -4.56
CA THR A 132 -14.15 -0.01 -5.05
C THR A 132 -14.98 0.70 -6.11
N ASP A 133 -15.35 1.95 -5.87
CA ASP A 133 -16.15 2.77 -6.80
C ASP A 133 -15.36 3.08 -8.07
N THR A 134 -14.06 3.35 -7.94
CA THR A 134 -13.17 3.57 -9.08
C THR A 134 -13.05 2.32 -9.94
N ILE A 135 -12.84 1.15 -9.35
CA ILE A 135 -12.76 -0.13 -10.10
C ILE A 135 -14.06 -0.41 -10.86
N LYS A 136 -15.22 -0.17 -10.25
CA LYS A 136 -16.51 -0.35 -10.92
C LYS A 136 -16.69 0.58 -12.13
N ARG A 137 -16.07 1.78 -12.09
CA ARG A 137 -16.15 2.77 -13.16
C ARG A 137 -15.21 2.50 -14.33
N ILE A 138 -14.06 1.87 -14.07
CA ILE A 138 -13.02 1.63 -15.08
C ILE A 138 -13.08 0.21 -15.70
N ARG A 139 -13.92 -0.67 -15.18
CA ARG A 139 -14.24 -1.97 -15.78
C ARG A 139 -15.25 -1.82 -16.89
#